data_02e623a3864af03e43c7fd63dec74942
#
_entry.id   02e623a3864af03e43c7fd63dec74942
#
_cell.length_a   1.000
_cell.length_b   1.000
_cell.length_c   1.000
_cell.angle_alpha   90.00
_cell.angle_beta   90.00
_cell.angle_gamma   90.00
#
_symmetry.space_group_name_H-M   'P 1'
#
loop_
_entity.id
_entity.type
_entity.pdbx_description
1 polymer ?
#
loop_
_entity_poly.entity_id
_entity_poly.type
_entity_poly.pdbx_seq_one_letter_code
_entity_poly.pdbx_strand_id
1 'polypeptide(L)'
;PFHKLSQWLTYSLLEPFEWAGIAVEGLDALTGLPEYRNGGLLLDAGALVPRAADFAAAPKTVDDPWVIEWRALTVALLDDLAPLVRAELGVDAQQLPLACMLEGGSWAAGREIAAERRPGGAPPLRIDSDGTVF
;
A
#
# COMPACT_ATOMS: atom_id res chain seq x y z
N PRO A 1 7.54 11.74 8.31
CA PRO A 1 7.69 10.36 7.83
C PRO A 1 6.35 9.65 7.86
N PHE A 2 6.11 8.88 6.85
CA PHE A 2 4.94 8.02 6.78
C PHE A 2 5.18 6.81 7.68
N HIS A 3 4.26 6.54 8.59
CA HIS A 3 4.43 5.58 9.67
C HIS A 3 4.02 4.16 9.24
N LYS A 4 4.73 3.57 8.26
CA LYS A 4 4.43 2.23 7.75
C LYS A 4 4.31 1.20 8.89
N LEU A 5 5.34 1.07 9.72
CA LEU A 5 5.37 0.03 10.76
C LEU A 5 4.34 0.27 11.87
N SER A 6 4.14 1.51 12.30
CA SER A 6 3.16 1.81 13.34
C SER A 6 1.73 1.60 12.83
N GLN A 7 1.42 1.99 11.60
CA GLN A 7 0.12 1.69 11.00
C GLN A 7 -0.08 0.18 10.78
N TRP A 8 0.95 -0.51 10.29
CA TRP A 8 0.88 -1.96 10.11
C TRP A 8 0.65 -2.68 11.44
N LEU A 9 1.38 -2.29 12.49
CA LEU A 9 1.16 -2.81 13.85
C LEU A 9 -0.28 -2.55 14.31
N THR A 10 -0.80 -1.35 14.09
CA THR A 10 -2.17 -1.00 14.45
C THR A 10 -3.18 -1.91 13.75
N TYR A 11 -3.08 -2.08 12.44
CA TYR A 11 -3.95 -2.97 11.68
C TYR A 11 -3.85 -4.43 12.14
N SER A 12 -2.63 -4.91 12.44
CA SER A 12 -2.41 -6.28 12.90
C SER A 12 -2.99 -6.58 14.29
N LEU A 13 -3.27 -5.56 15.09
CA LEU A 13 -3.85 -5.70 16.42
C LEU A 13 -5.38 -5.66 16.44
N LEU A 14 -6.03 -5.33 15.32
CA LEU A 14 -7.50 -5.20 15.26
C LEU A 14 -8.19 -6.53 15.60
N GLU A 15 -7.84 -7.60 14.91
CA GLU A 15 -8.42 -8.92 15.17
C GLU A 15 -8.16 -9.44 16.59
N PRO A 16 -6.94 -9.38 17.15
CA PRO A 16 -6.71 -9.76 18.54
C PRO A 16 -7.55 -8.98 19.55
N PHE A 17 -7.77 -7.68 19.33
CA PHE A 17 -8.64 -6.89 20.19
C PHE A 17 -10.11 -7.31 20.06
N GLU A 18 -10.58 -7.53 18.84
CA GLU A 18 -11.92 -8.02 18.58
C GLU A 18 -12.17 -9.38 19.25
N TRP A 19 -11.22 -10.32 19.11
CA TRP A 19 -11.31 -11.63 19.78
C TRP A 19 -11.31 -11.53 21.31
N ALA A 20 -10.64 -10.51 21.85
CA ALA A 20 -10.65 -10.22 23.29
C ALA A 20 -11.91 -9.47 23.74
N GLY A 21 -12.86 -9.16 22.84
CA GLY A 21 -14.06 -8.39 23.15
C GLY A 21 -13.81 -6.91 23.42
N ILE A 22 -12.67 -6.40 22.96
CA ILE A 22 -12.30 -4.98 23.10
C ILE A 22 -12.77 -4.23 21.87
N ALA A 23 -13.64 -3.25 22.04
CA ALA A 23 -14.07 -2.38 20.95
C ALA A 23 -12.92 -1.44 20.52
N VAL A 24 -12.68 -1.37 19.22
CA VAL A 24 -11.71 -0.44 18.62
C VAL A 24 -12.49 0.64 17.87
N GLU A 25 -12.20 1.89 18.17
CA GLU A 25 -12.86 3.05 17.57
C GLU A 25 -11.85 3.89 16.76
N GLY A 26 -12.35 4.72 15.85
CA GLY A 26 -11.55 5.69 15.11
C GLY A 26 -10.71 5.08 13.98
N LEU A 27 -11.07 3.92 13.47
CA LEU A 27 -10.36 3.27 12.35
C LEU A 27 -10.35 4.13 11.09
N ASP A 28 -11.34 4.98 10.91
CA ASP A 28 -11.46 5.90 9.77
C ASP A 28 -10.36 6.99 9.77
N ALA A 29 -9.68 7.18 10.90
CA ALA A 29 -8.53 8.09 10.98
C ALA A 29 -7.22 7.47 10.47
N LEU A 30 -7.19 6.17 10.23
CA LEU A 30 -6.06 5.48 9.64
C LEU A 30 -6.07 5.65 8.12
N THR A 31 -4.87 5.65 7.53
CA THR A 31 -4.66 5.84 6.10
C THR A 31 -4.16 4.56 5.42
N GLY A 32 -4.03 4.59 4.11
CA GLY A 32 -3.31 3.57 3.35
C GLY A 32 -1.87 3.40 3.83
N LEU A 33 -1.27 2.24 3.55
CA LEU A 33 0.11 1.94 3.92
C LEU A 33 1.07 2.36 2.80
N PRO A 34 2.13 3.13 3.11
CA PRO A 34 3.22 3.42 2.17
C PRO A 34 4.12 2.18 2.03
N GLU A 35 3.60 1.12 1.44
CA GLU A 35 4.25 -0.17 1.27
C GLU A 35 4.50 -0.43 -0.22
N TYR A 36 5.66 -0.99 -0.57
CA TYR A 36 6.14 -1.07 -1.95
C TYR A 36 5.29 -1.98 -2.86
N ARG A 37 4.56 -2.97 -2.34
CA ARG A 37 3.62 -3.78 -3.15
C ARG A 37 2.39 -2.97 -3.53
N ASN A 38 1.85 -2.20 -2.59
CA ASN A 38 0.77 -1.27 -2.86
C ASN A 38 1.20 -0.19 -3.86
N GLY A 39 2.37 0.43 -3.64
CA GLY A 39 2.92 1.42 -4.55
C GLY A 39 3.31 0.82 -5.90
N GLY A 40 3.80 -0.42 -5.91
CA GLY A 40 4.12 -1.17 -7.13
C GLY A 40 2.88 -1.45 -7.97
N LEU A 41 1.75 -1.79 -7.36
CA LEU A 41 0.48 -1.93 -8.06
C LEU A 41 0.14 -0.67 -8.86
N LEU A 42 0.27 0.50 -8.23
CA LEU A 42 -0.08 1.76 -8.87
C LEU A 42 0.81 2.09 -10.08
N LEU A 43 2.10 1.76 -10.00
CA LEU A 43 3.04 1.89 -11.13
C LEU A 43 2.75 0.84 -12.21
N ASP A 44 2.60 -0.41 -11.83
CA ASP A 44 2.39 -1.51 -12.75
C ASP A 44 1.04 -1.44 -13.46
N ALA A 45 0.01 -0.95 -12.79
CA ALA A 45 -1.31 -0.71 -13.39
C ALA A 45 -1.37 0.58 -14.23
N GLY A 46 -0.32 1.42 -14.19
CA GLY A 46 -0.29 2.69 -14.92
C GLY A 46 -1.10 3.82 -14.28
N ALA A 47 -1.54 3.66 -13.04
CA ALA A 47 -2.18 4.74 -12.28
C ALA A 47 -1.14 5.81 -11.88
N LEU A 48 0.10 5.41 -11.66
CA LEU A 48 1.25 6.29 -11.53
C LEU A 48 2.19 6.09 -12.73
N VAL A 49 2.60 7.20 -13.33
CA VAL A 49 3.56 7.19 -14.44
C VAL A 49 4.75 8.07 -14.04
N PRO A 50 5.95 7.49 -13.88
CA PRO A 50 7.15 8.27 -13.59
C PRO A 50 7.42 9.28 -14.71
N ARG A 51 7.76 10.52 -14.34
CA ARG A 51 8.07 11.58 -15.33
C ARG A 51 9.43 11.38 -16.01
N ALA A 52 10.36 10.73 -15.33
CA ALA A 52 11.69 10.48 -15.86
C ALA A 52 11.82 9.06 -16.39
N ALA A 53 12.35 8.92 -17.59
CA ALA A 53 12.52 7.62 -18.25
C ALA A 53 13.50 6.69 -17.52
N ASP A 54 14.42 7.26 -16.77
CA ASP A 54 15.45 6.54 -16.01
C ASP A 54 15.07 6.25 -14.55
N PHE A 55 13.79 6.46 -14.21
CA PHE A 55 13.26 6.25 -12.85
C PHE A 55 13.73 4.92 -12.23
N ALA A 56 13.69 3.83 -12.98
CA ALA A 56 14.05 2.49 -12.52
C ALA A 56 15.45 2.03 -12.90
N ALA A 57 16.32 2.92 -13.43
CA ALA A 57 17.64 2.55 -13.95
C ALA A 57 18.61 2.04 -12.87
N ALA A 58 18.48 2.53 -11.64
CA ALA A 58 19.29 2.13 -10.49
C ALA A 58 18.45 1.98 -9.23
N PRO A 59 18.90 1.15 -8.26
CA PRO A 59 18.28 1.11 -6.94
C PRO A 59 18.30 2.50 -6.28
N LYS A 60 17.24 2.80 -5.54
CA LYS A 60 17.07 4.06 -4.82
C LYS A 60 17.13 3.81 -3.32
N THR A 61 17.63 4.77 -2.57
CA THR A 61 17.55 4.75 -1.10
C THR A 61 16.19 5.25 -0.62
N VAL A 62 15.84 4.98 0.62
CA VAL A 62 14.53 5.37 1.19
C VAL A 62 14.35 6.88 1.36
N ASP A 63 15.44 7.63 1.36
CA ASP A 63 15.50 9.09 1.45
C ASP A 63 15.61 9.78 0.07
N ASP A 64 15.66 8.99 -1.02
CA ASP A 64 15.60 9.54 -2.38
C ASP A 64 14.26 10.28 -2.57
N PRO A 65 14.27 11.52 -3.09
CA PRO A 65 13.05 12.31 -3.31
C PRO A 65 11.95 11.58 -4.08
N TRP A 66 12.32 10.73 -5.04
CA TRP A 66 11.38 9.93 -5.81
C TRP A 66 10.70 8.85 -4.97
N VAL A 67 11.44 8.22 -4.06
CA VAL A 67 10.87 7.23 -3.15
C VAL A 67 9.96 7.91 -2.13
N ILE A 68 10.34 9.08 -1.63
CA ILE A 68 9.49 9.88 -0.73
C ILE A 68 8.17 10.25 -1.42
N GLU A 69 8.24 10.78 -2.65
CA GLU A 69 7.06 11.13 -3.44
C GLU A 69 6.20 9.89 -3.74
N TRP A 70 6.81 8.78 -4.14
CA TRP A 70 6.11 7.54 -4.41
C TRP A 70 5.38 7.00 -3.18
N ARG A 71 6.01 7.05 -2.01
CA ARG A 71 5.37 6.68 -0.73
C ARG A 71 4.18 7.57 -0.40
N ALA A 72 4.33 8.87 -0.57
CA ALA A 72 3.24 9.82 -0.33
C ALA A 72 2.05 9.58 -1.27
N LEU A 73 2.32 9.41 -2.56
CA LEU A 73 1.32 9.11 -3.56
C LEU A 73 0.66 7.74 -3.33
N THR A 74 1.42 6.75 -2.85
CA THR A 74 0.85 5.44 -2.49
C THR A 74 -0.22 5.58 -1.42
N VAL A 75 0.05 6.33 -0.35
CA VAL A 75 -0.94 6.57 0.71
C VAL A 75 -2.16 7.29 0.17
N ALA A 76 -1.97 8.42 -0.50
CA ALA A 76 -3.06 9.24 -1.01
C ALA A 76 -3.96 8.48 -2.00
N LEU A 77 -3.35 7.76 -2.95
CA LEU A 77 -4.11 7.01 -3.94
C LEU A 77 -4.81 5.77 -3.39
N LEU A 78 -4.30 5.16 -2.32
CA LEU A 78 -5.01 4.08 -1.65
C LEU A 78 -6.26 4.58 -0.92
N ASP A 79 -6.17 5.76 -0.31
CA ASP A 79 -7.32 6.40 0.32
C ASP A 79 -8.39 6.80 -0.72
N ASP A 80 -7.97 7.29 -1.89
CA ASP A 80 -8.86 7.57 -3.02
C ASP A 80 -9.44 6.30 -3.67
N LEU A 81 -8.67 5.21 -3.71
CA LEU A 81 -9.07 3.94 -4.30
C LEU A 81 -10.13 3.22 -3.46
N ALA A 82 -10.06 3.32 -2.14
CA ALA A 82 -10.94 2.58 -1.25
C ALA A 82 -12.43 2.80 -1.51
N PRO A 83 -12.96 4.03 -1.66
CA PRO A 83 -14.36 4.24 -2.00
C PRO A 83 -14.74 3.71 -3.37
N LEU A 84 -13.82 3.72 -4.35
CA LEU A 84 -14.08 3.20 -5.69
C LEU A 84 -14.23 1.68 -5.68
N VAL A 85 -13.36 0.97 -4.97
CA VAL A 85 -13.44 -0.49 -4.79
C VAL A 85 -14.75 -0.87 -4.08
N ARG A 86 -15.10 -0.15 -3.02
CA ARG A 86 -16.36 -0.40 -2.31
C ARG A 86 -17.58 -0.18 -3.19
N ALA A 87 -17.58 0.87 -4.01
CA ALA A 87 -18.66 1.15 -4.94
C ALA A 87 -18.81 0.03 -6.00
N GLU A 88 -17.69 -0.46 -6.54
CA GLU A 88 -17.69 -1.55 -7.52
C GLU A 88 -18.21 -2.85 -6.93
N LEU A 89 -17.88 -3.15 -5.68
CA LEU A 89 -18.31 -4.35 -4.98
C LEU A 89 -19.73 -4.21 -4.36
N GLY A 90 -20.30 -3.02 -4.34
CA GLY A 90 -21.61 -2.75 -3.71
C GLY A 90 -21.59 -2.90 -2.19
N VAL A 91 -20.47 -2.59 -1.53
CA VAL A 91 -20.28 -2.71 -0.08
C VAL A 91 -19.91 -1.35 0.53
N ASP A 92 -20.12 -1.21 1.83
CA ASP A 92 -19.73 -0.02 2.58
C ASP A 92 -18.40 -0.19 3.34
N ALA A 93 -17.98 0.86 4.06
CA ALA A 93 -16.74 0.87 4.82
C ALA A 93 -16.75 -0.07 6.04
N GLN A 94 -17.93 -0.44 6.56
CA GLN A 94 -18.04 -1.40 7.64
C GLN A 94 -17.89 -2.84 7.13
N GLN A 95 -18.46 -3.12 5.95
CA GLN A 95 -18.35 -4.42 5.28
C GLN A 95 -16.96 -4.68 4.71
N LEU A 96 -16.28 -3.64 4.21
CA LEU A 96 -14.92 -3.70 3.71
C LEU A 96 -14.07 -2.59 4.34
N PRO A 97 -13.57 -2.79 5.57
CA PRO A 97 -12.63 -1.88 6.20
C PRO A 97 -11.36 -1.69 5.36
N LEU A 98 -10.70 -0.54 5.50
CA LEU A 98 -9.47 -0.25 4.75
C LEU A 98 -8.38 -1.31 4.96
N ALA A 99 -8.21 -1.82 6.18
CA ALA A 99 -7.25 -2.88 6.49
C ALA A 99 -7.46 -4.13 5.62
N CYS A 100 -8.70 -4.59 5.46
CA CYS A 100 -9.03 -5.75 4.62
C CYS A 100 -8.75 -5.49 3.15
N MET A 101 -9.04 -4.27 2.66
CA MET A 101 -8.73 -3.87 1.29
C MET A 101 -7.22 -3.80 1.04
N LEU A 102 -6.43 -3.35 2.03
CA LEU A 102 -4.98 -3.27 1.89
C LEU A 102 -4.35 -4.66 1.79
N GLU A 103 -4.69 -5.59 2.68
CA GLU A 103 -4.07 -6.92 2.72
C GLU A 103 -4.59 -7.83 1.61
N GLY A 104 -5.89 -8.09 1.60
CA GLY A 104 -6.54 -8.99 0.66
C GLY A 104 -6.74 -8.42 -0.75
N GLY A 105 -6.66 -7.10 -0.89
CA GLY A 105 -6.86 -6.38 -2.14
C GLY A 105 -5.55 -5.86 -2.74
N SER A 106 -5.19 -4.62 -2.43
CA SER A 106 -4.10 -3.91 -3.13
C SER A 106 -2.71 -4.56 -2.97
N TRP A 107 -2.40 -5.10 -1.79
CA TRP A 107 -1.14 -5.81 -1.59
C TRP A 107 -1.08 -7.13 -2.36
N ALA A 108 -2.15 -7.91 -2.32
CA ALA A 108 -2.24 -9.17 -3.07
C ALA A 108 -2.17 -8.92 -4.58
N ALA A 109 -2.96 -7.97 -5.09
CA ALA A 109 -2.94 -7.56 -6.50
C ALA A 109 -1.55 -7.02 -6.92
N GLY A 110 -0.88 -6.28 -6.06
CA GLY A 110 0.49 -5.80 -6.31
C GLY A 110 1.51 -6.92 -6.42
N ARG A 111 1.34 -8.00 -5.67
CA ARG A 111 2.19 -9.21 -5.81
C ARG A 111 1.90 -9.96 -7.10
N GLU A 112 0.63 -10.11 -7.44
CA GLU A 112 0.20 -10.84 -8.63
C GLU A 112 0.71 -10.15 -9.90
N ILE A 113 0.43 -8.86 -10.07
CA ILE A 113 0.89 -8.10 -11.24
C ILE A 113 2.43 -8.04 -11.34
N ALA A 114 3.13 -7.97 -10.20
CA ALA A 114 4.58 -8.02 -10.18
C ALA A 114 5.11 -9.39 -10.65
N ALA A 115 4.48 -10.49 -10.25
CA ALA A 115 4.84 -11.84 -10.66
C ALA A 115 4.61 -12.08 -12.16
N GLU A 116 3.53 -11.51 -12.71
CA GLU A 116 3.25 -11.57 -14.15
C GLU A 116 4.27 -10.78 -14.98
N ARG A 117 4.71 -9.65 -14.47
CA ARG A 117 5.56 -8.72 -15.22
C ARG A 117 7.05 -8.96 -15.08
N ARG A 118 7.51 -9.53 -13.97
CA ARG A 118 8.94 -9.65 -13.68
C ARG A 118 9.30 -10.99 -13.01
N PRO A 119 10.44 -11.58 -13.37
CA PRO A 119 10.92 -12.81 -12.74
C PRO A 119 10.99 -12.66 -11.21
N GLY A 120 10.46 -13.65 -10.49
CA GLY A 120 10.44 -13.66 -9.03
C GLY A 120 9.52 -12.62 -8.39
N GLY A 121 8.67 -11.93 -9.17
CA GLY A 121 7.79 -10.89 -8.65
C GLY A 121 8.56 -9.67 -8.14
N ALA A 122 9.66 -9.31 -8.78
CA ALA A 122 10.44 -8.13 -8.39
C ALA A 122 9.60 -6.86 -8.45
N PRO A 123 9.84 -5.86 -7.57
CA PRO A 123 9.13 -4.59 -7.64
C PRO A 123 9.51 -3.78 -8.90
N PRO A 124 8.67 -2.84 -9.34
CA PRO A 124 8.96 -2.02 -10.52
C PRO A 124 10.17 -1.08 -10.33
N LEU A 125 10.45 -0.70 -9.09
CA LEU A 125 11.64 0.04 -8.68
C LEU A 125 12.32 -0.72 -7.54
N ARG A 126 13.63 -0.93 -7.66
CA ARG A 126 14.42 -1.50 -6.57
C ARG A 126 14.77 -0.43 -5.56
N ILE A 127 14.50 -0.72 -4.29
CA ILE A 127 14.82 0.15 -3.17
C ILE A 127 15.85 -0.55 -2.30
N ASP A 128 16.88 0.18 -1.93
CA ASP A 128 17.83 -0.25 -0.90
C ASP A 128 17.23 0.05 0.48
N SER A 129 16.53 -0.95 1.01
CA SER A 129 15.73 -0.85 2.24
C SER A 129 15.66 -2.21 2.92
N ASP A 130 15.61 -2.18 4.25
CA ASP A 130 15.31 -3.35 5.08
C ASP A 130 13.80 -3.66 5.17
N GLY A 131 12.97 -2.92 4.45
CA GLY A 131 11.51 -3.07 4.44
C GLY A 131 10.77 -2.34 5.57
N THR A 132 11.48 -1.61 6.43
CA THR A 132 10.84 -0.90 7.55
C THR A 132 10.19 0.42 7.13
N VAL A 133 10.69 1.05 6.07
CA VAL A 133 10.23 2.35 5.57
C VAL A 133 9.29 2.21 4.39
N PHE A 134 9.63 1.32 3.44
CA PHE A 134 8.82 1.10 2.23
C PHE A 134 8.89 -0.34 1.74
#